data_e93738d9e15361d322eb47557f5a2122
#
_entry.id   e93738d9e15361d322eb47557f5a2122
#
_cell.length_a   1.000
_cell.length_b   1.000
_cell.length_c   1.000
_cell.angle_alpha   90.00
_cell.angle_beta   90.00
_cell.angle_gamma   90.00
#
_symmetry.space_group_name_H-M   'P 1'
#
loop_
_entity.id
_entity.type
_entity.pdbx_description
1 polymer ?
#
loop_
_entity_poly.entity_id
_entity_poly.type
_entity_poly.pdbx_seq_one_letter_code
_entity_poly.pdbx_strand_id
1 'polypeptide(L)'
;MPNPTATFETSLGNFTAEIYQDKMPITAGNFIKLAQMGFYNGLHFHRVIKDFMIQFGCEYSKDPNSPKCGTGNSPFGNVQDEHPPAHKISNEVGTLSMANTGRPNSGGAQFFINTVHNAYLDWFTPGASKHPVFGKIISGMDVVKKIETTPTAAGDRPKTPIKMNKVTIDGV
;
A
#
# COMPACT_ATOMS: atom_id res chain seq x y z
N MET A 1 23.63 -4.21 3.10
CA MET A 1 22.83 -5.03 2.19
C MET A 1 21.74 -4.18 1.55
N PRO A 2 21.55 -4.27 0.24
CA PRO A 2 20.47 -3.53 -0.38
C PRO A 2 19.11 -3.99 0.14
N ASN A 3 18.15 -3.09 0.13
CA ASN A 3 16.78 -3.42 0.48
C ASN A 3 16.15 -4.39 -0.53
N PRO A 4 15.22 -5.25 -0.10
CA PRO A 4 14.47 -6.08 -1.04
C PRO A 4 13.59 -5.24 -1.95
N THR A 5 13.20 -5.83 -3.07
CA THR A 5 12.27 -5.24 -4.02
C THR A 5 11.00 -6.08 -4.12
N ALA A 6 9.87 -5.40 -4.35
CA ALA A 6 8.59 -6.05 -4.60
C ALA A 6 8.16 -5.77 -6.03
N THR A 7 7.81 -6.81 -6.77
CA THR A 7 7.24 -6.70 -8.11
C THR A 7 5.75 -6.97 -8.03
N PHE A 8 4.96 -6.02 -8.53
CA PHE A 8 3.51 -6.09 -8.52
C PHE A 8 3.02 -6.33 -9.96
N GLU A 9 2.40 -7.47 -10.18
CA GLU A 9 1.85 -7.84 -11.48
C GLU A 9 0.34 -7.61 -11.46
N THR A 10 -0.11 -6.56 -12.12
CA THR A 10 -1.54 -6.18 -12.13
C THR A 10 -2.17 -6.38 -13.50
N SER A 11 -3.50 -6.33 -13.55
CA SER A 11 -4.25 -6.40 -14.82
C SER A 11 -3.97 -5.22 -15.75
N LEU A 12 -3.38 -4.13 -15.28
CA LEU A 12 -3.01 -2.96 -16.08
C LEU A 12 -1.52 -2.86 -16.39
N GLY A 13 -0.71 -3.80 -15.90
CA GLY A 13 0.73 -3.82 -16.08
C GLY A 13 1.47 -4.04 -14.78
N ASN A 14 2.80 -4.00 -14.83
CA ASN A 14 3.66 -4.30 -13.70
C ASN A 14 4.38 -3.03 -13.21
N PHE A 15 4.62 -3.00 -11.90
CA PHE A 15 5.49 -1.98 -11.31
C PHE A 15 6.31 -2.60 -10.18
N THR A 16 7.42 -1.97 -9.84
CA THR A 16 8.37 -2.48 -8.85
C THR A 16 8.68 -1.41 -7.83
N ALA A 17 8.80 -1.81 -6.57
CA ALA A 17 9.12 -0.92 -5.46
C ALA A 17 10.32 -1.42 -4.66
N GLU A 18 11.13 -0.50 -4.16
CA GLU A 18 12.09 -0.79 -3.09
C GLU A 18 11.33 -0.80 -1.76
N ILE A 19 11.59 -1.80 -0.92
CA ILE A 19 10.93 -1.95 0.38
C ILE A 19 11.95 -1.65 1.48
N TYR A 20 11.68 -0.64 2.30
CA TYR A 20 12.62 -0.10 3.29
C TYR A 20 12.75 -0.99 4.53
N GLN A 21 13.25 -2.20 4.36
CA GLN A 21 13.46 -3.13 5.47
C GLN A 21 14.51 -2.62 6.46
N ASP A 22 15.48 -1.86 5.99
CA ASP A 22 16.53 -1.27 6.82
C ASP A 22 15.99 -0.17 7.77
N LYS A 23 15.15 0.72 7.26
CA LYS A 23 14.63 1.89 7.98
C LYS A 23 13.31 1.63 8.69
N MET A 24 12.51 0.70 8.15
CA MET A 24 11.16 0.41 8.62
C MET A 24 10.99 -1.11 8.82
N PRO A 25 11.79 -1.73 9.68
CA PRO A 25 11.81 -3.20 9.77
C PRO A 25 10.49 -3.83 10.20
N ILE A 26 9.70 -3.17 11.04
CA ILE A 26 8.41 -3.69 11.50
C ILE A 26 7.39 -3.65 10.36
N THR A 27 7.21 -2.48 9.77
CA THR A 27 6.21 -2.25 8.71
C THR A 27 6.58 -3.01 7.43
N ALA A 28 7.84 -2.87 7.00
CA ALA A 28 8.35 -3.57 5.83
C ALA A 28 8.34 -5.09 6.02
N GLY A 29 8.75 -5.56 7.19
CA GLY A 29 8.76 -6.97 7.53
C GLY A 29 7.36 -7.60 7.46
N ASN A 30 6.36 -6.88 7.96
CA ASN A 30 4.97 -7.31 7.87
C ASN A 30 4.52 -7.44 6.41
N PHE A 31 4.80 -6.43 5.59
CA PHE A 31 4.46 -6.46 4.17
C PHE A 31 5.15 -7.63 3.46
N ILE A 32 6.45 -7.81 3.67
CA ILE A 32 7.24 -8.89 3.05
C ILE A 32 6.66 -10.26 3.40
N LYS A 33 6.36 -10.47 4.68
CA LYS A 33 5.77 -11.72 5.16
C LYS A 33 4.43 -12.03 4.48
N LEU A 34 3.55 -11.03 4.39
CA LEU A 34 2.25 -11.18 3.73
C LEU A 34 2.43 -11.47 2.23
N ALA A 35 3.34 -10.77 1.57
CA ALA A 35 3.60 -10.97 0.15
C ALA A 35 4.15 -12.37 -0.12
N GLN A 36 5.09 -12.85 0.69
CA GLN A 36 5.72 -14.16 0.52
C GLN A 36 4.75 -15.32 0.74
N MET A 37 3.75 -15.14 1.58
CA MET A 37 2.71 -16.16 1.78
C MET A 37 1.60 -16.13 0.72
N GLY A 38 1.69 -15.21 -0.24
CA GLY A 38 0.70 -15.08 -1.31
C GLY A 38 -0.58 -14.36 -0.90
N PHE A 39 -0.58 -13.66 0.23
CA PHE A 39 -1.77 -12.99 0.75
C PHE A 39 -2.38 -12.00 -0.23
N TYR A 40 -1.53 -11.24 -0.94
CA TYR A 40 -1.98 -10.19 -1.86
C TYR A 40 -2.41 -10.69 -3.23
N ASN A 41 -2.10 -11.95 -3.56
CA ASN A 41 -2.42 -12.49 -4.89
C ASN A 41 -3.94 -12.66 -5.05
N GLY A 42 -4.47 -12.14 -6.16
CA GLY A 42 -5.90 -12.22 -6.47
C GLY A 42 -6.76 -11.13 -5.84
N LEU A 43 -6.18 -10.22 -5.06
CA LEU A 43 -6.90 -9.08 -4.50
C LEU A 43 -7.05 -7.97 -5.55
N HIS A 44 -7.95 -7.02 -5.28
CA HIS A 44 -8.21 -5.89 -6.17
C HIS A 44 -7.96 -4.57 -5.45
N PHE A 45 -7.63 -3.53 -6.22
CA PHE A 45 -7.60 -2.16 -5.69
C PHE A 45 -9.04 -1.75 -5.36
N HIS A 46 -9.33 -1.56 -4.09
CA HIS A 46 -10.70 -1.29 -3.64
C HIS A 46 -11.00 0.20 -3.46
N ARG A 47 -9.96 1.06 -3.51
CA ARG A 47 -10.13 2.49 -3.34
C ARG A 47 -9.08 3.24 -4.16
N VAL A 48 -9.53 4.05 -5.09
CA VAL A 48 -8.67 4.83 -5.99
C VAL A 48 -9.21 6.25 -6.03
N ILE A 49 -8.37 7.22 -5.66
CA ILE A 49 -8.73 8.64 -5.69
C ILE A 49 -7.68 9.39 -6.49
N LYS A 50 -8.10 9.94 -7.64
CA LYS A 50 -7.22 10.73 -8.51
C LYS A 50 -6.64 11.91 -7.74
N ASP A 51 -5.37 12.22 -7.99
CA ASP A 51 -4.62 13.28 -7.33
C ASP A 51 -4.52 13.10 -5.81
N PHE A 52 -4.54 11.84 -5.35
CA PHE A 52 -4.38 11.48 -3.95
C PHE A 52 -3.58 10.17 -3.80
N MET A 53 -4.25 9.02 -3.96
CA MET A 53 -3.59 7.72 -3.75
C MET A 53 -4.38 6.58 -4.37
N ILE A 54 -3.74 5.39 -4.45
CA ILE A 54 -4.40 4.13 -4.78
C ILE A 54 -4.19 3.16 -3.61
N GLN A 55 -5.25 2.53 -3.13
CA GLN A 55 -5.23 1.69 -1.92
C GLN A 55 -5.52 0.23 -2.24
N PHE A 56 -4.81 -0.67 -1.54
CA PHE A 56 -4.80 -2.09 -1.81
C PHE A 56 -4.55 -2.88 -0.52
N GLY A 57 -4.86 -4.19 -0.54
CA GLY A 57 -4.46 -5.11 0.53
C GLY A 57 -5.59 -5.60 1.42
N CYS A 58 -6.84 -5.33 1.07
CA CYS A 58 -7.99 -5.86 1.79
C CYS A 58 -8.31 -7.29 1.32
N GLU A 59 -8.34 -8.26 2.22
CA GLU A 59 -8.63 -9.66 1.88
C GLU A 59 -10.01 -9.85 1.23
N TYR A 60 -10.98 -9.03 1.60
CA TYR A 60 -12.32 -9.10 1.03
C TYR A 60 -12.38 -8.62 -0.42
N SER A 61 -11.34 -7.97 -0.90
CA SER A 61 -11.25 -7.51 -2.28
C SER A 61 -10.92 -8.62 -3.29
N LYS A 62 -10.87 -9.87 -2.86
CA LYS A 62 -10.90 -11.02 -3.80
C LYS A 62 -12.15 -10.96 -4.65
N ASP A 63 -13.27 -10.58 -4.05
CA ASP A 63 -14.47 -10.17 -4.76
C ASP A 63 -14.48 -8.64 -4.82
N PRO A 64 -14.22 -8.03 -5.98
CA PRO A 64 -14.13 -6.57 -6.08
C PRO A 64 -15.47 -5.87 -5.79
N ASN A 65 -16.56 -6.60 -5.78
CA ASN A 65 -17.90 -6.06 -5.49
C ASN A 65 -18.35 -6.33 -4.03
N SER A 66 -17.50 -6.92 -3.21
CA SER A 66 -17.85 -7.21 -1.83
C SER A 66 -18.13 -5.90 -1.05
N PRO A 67 -19.22 -5.84 -0.28
CA PRO A 67 -19.50 -4.69 0.58
C PRO A 67 -18.50 -4.58 1.74
N LYS A 68 -17.70 -5.62 1.98
CA LYS A 68 -16.67 -5.62 3.02
C LYS A 68 -15.33 -5.07 2.56
N CYS A 69 -15.18 -4.72 1.28
CA CYS A 69 -13.93 -4.13 0.76
C CYS A 69 -13.55 -2.90 1.60
N GLY A 70 -12.28 -2.86 2.02
CA GLY A 70 -11.74 -1.81 2.87
C GLY A 70 -11.81 -2.11 4.37
N THR A 71 -12.51 -3.15 4.78
CA THR A 71 -12.67 -3.51 6.20
C THR A 71 -11.77 -4.66 6.64
N GLY A 72 -11.06 -5.30 5.70
CA GLY A 72 -10.20 -6.44 6.00
C GLY A 72 -8.94 -6.06 6.77
N ASN A 73 -8.43 -7.04 7.52
CA ASN A 73 -7.20 -6.88 8.30
C ASN A 73 -6.24 -8.03 7.96
N SER A 74 -5.06 -7.98 8.58
CA SER A 74 -4.05 -9.03 8.44
C SER A 74 -4.44 -10.29 9.20
N PRO A 75 -4.12 -11.49 8.67
CA PRO A 75 -4.27 -12.73 9.43
C PRO A 75 -3.37 -12.78 10.67
N PHE A 76 -2.36 -11.90 10.76
CA PHE A 76 -1.47 -11.77 11.91
C PHE A 76 -1.94 -10.70 12.92
N GLY A 77 -3.09 -10.07 12.68
CA GLY A 77 -3.61 -8.98 13.50
C GLY A 77 -2.98 -7.63 13.17
N ASN A 78 -3.12 -6.68 14.08
CA ASN A 78 -2.62 -5.33 13.89
C ASN A 78 -1.10 -5.24 14.05
N VAL A 79 -0.50 -4.30 13.33
CA VAL A 79 0.93 -4.02 13.36
C VAL A 79 1.18 -2.82 14.27
N GLN A 80 2.22 -2.92 15.09
CA GLN A 80 2.68 -1.80 15.91
C GLN A 80 3.05 -0.61 15.03
N ASP A 81 2.64 0.60 15.44
CA ASP A 81 3.06 1.83 14.76
C ASP A 81 4.58 1.96 14.78
N GLU A 82 5.14 2.33 13.64
CA GLU A 82 6.59 2.49 13.49
C GLU A 82 6.88 3.91 13.04
N HIS A 83 7.30 4.74 14.00
CA HIS A 83 7.57 6.16 13.78
C HIS A 83 9.00 6.48 14.23
N PRO A 84 10.04 5.99 13.49
CA PRO A 84 11.43 6.14 13.91
C PRO A 84 11.91 7.59 13.78
N PRO A 85 12.34 8.25 14.87
CA PRO A 85 12.81 9.65 14.79
C PRO A 85 14.00 9.85 13.85
N ALA A 86 14.79 8.81 13.63
CA ALA A 86 15.94 8.86 12.72
C ALA A 86 15.55 8.76 11.23
N HIS A 87 14.32 8.36 10.92
CA HIS A 87 13.89 8.10 9.55
C HIS A 87 12.51 8.70 9.29
N LYS A 88 12.48 10.02 9.12
CA LYS A 88 11.25 10.76 8.80
C LYS A 88 11.07 10.80 7.27
N ILE A 89 10.36 9.82 6.74
CA ILE A 89 10.15 9.69 5.30
C ILE A 89 8.76 10.23 4.97
N SER A 90 8.71 11.27 4.12
CA SER A 90 7.44 11.89 3.74
C SER A 90 6.66 11.06 2.74
N ASN A 91 5.34 11.23 2.72
CA ASN A 91 4.42 10.63 1.76
C ASN A 91 4.54 11.32 0.39
N GLU A 92 5.70 11.20 -0.24
CA GLU A 92 5.98 11.77 -1.56
C GLU A 92 5.36 10.92 -2.67
N VAL A 93 5.39 11.44 -3.90
CA VAL A 93 4.92 10.72 -5.08
C VAL A 93 5.66 9.39 -5.21
N GLY A 94 4.90 8.30 -5.38
CA GLY A 94 5.45 6.96 -5.58
C GLY A 94 5.79 6.22 -4.29
N THR A 95 5.53 6.79 -3.11
CA THR A 95 5.80 6.08 -1.85
C THR A 95 4.65 5.16 -1.47
N LEU A 96 5.01 4.05 -0.78
CA LEU A 96 4.09 3.09 -0.22
C LEU A 96 3.95 3.36 1.27
N SER A 97 2.70 3.51 1.74
CA SER A 97 2.42 3.89 3.12
C SER A 97 1.40 2.95 3.75
N MET A 98 1.55 2.69 5.06
CA MET A 98 0.63 1.83 5.80
C MET A 98 -0.71 2.53 6.00
N ALA A 99 -1.79 1.88 5.56
CA ALA A 99 -3.14 2.32 5.89
C ALA A 99 -3.48 1.93 7.33
N ASN A 100 -4.31 2.73 7.97
CA ASN A 100 -4.78 2.46 9.34
C ASN A 100 -6.17 3.07 9.55
N THR A 101 -6.77 2.81 10.72
CA THR A 101 -8.11 3.32 11.06
C THR A 101 -8.07 4.67 11.76
N GLY A 102 -6.90 5.26 11.95
CA GLY A 102 -6.69 6.47 12.75
C GLY A 102 -6.40 6.19 14.22
N ARG A 103 -6.59 4.96 14.69
CA ARG A 103 -6.25 4.54 16.04
C ARG A 103 -4.78 4.13 16.12
N PRO A 104 -4.14 4.27 17.27
CA PRO A 104 -2.78 3.74 17.46
C PRO A 104 -2.73 2.24 17.17
N ASN A 105 -1.65 1.80 16.52
CA ASN A 105 -1.38 0.39 16.24
C ASN A 105 -2.53 -0.32 15.51
N SER A 106 -3.16 0.36 14.54
CA SER A 106 -4.29 -0.18 13.78
C SER A 106 -3.95 -0.57 12.35
N GLY A 107 -2.69 -0.47 11.94
CA GLY A 107 -2.22 -0.96 10.64
C GLY A 107 -2.31 -2.48 10.56
N GLY A 108 -2.47 -3.02 9.34
CA GLY A 108 -2.56 -4.46 9.11
C GLY A 108 -1.99 -4.82 7.76
N ALA A 109 -2.85 -5.29 6.84
CA ALA A 109 -2.42 -5.69 5.50
C ALA A 109 -2.58 -4.60 4.45
N GLN A 110 -3.47 -3.63 4.67
CA GLN A 110 -3.75 -2.61 3.67
C GLN A 110 -2.66 -1.53 3.62
N PHE A 111 -2.32 -1.13 2.41
CA PHE A 111 -1.39 -0.03 2.17
C PHE A 111 -1.88 0.78 0.97
N PHE A 112 -1.31 1.96 0.79
CA PHE A 112 -1.61 2.80 -0.37
C PHE A 112 -0.33 3.33 -1.00
N ILE A 113 -0.45 3.70 -2.27
CA ILE A 113 0.64 4.31 -3.04
C ILE A 113 0.25 5.76 -3.28
N ASN A 114 1.10 6.69 -2.86
CA ASN A 114 0.85 8.11 -3.04
C ASN A 114 1.09 8.49 -4.49
N THR A 115 0.11 9.16 -5.11
CA THR A 115 0.23 9.62 -6.49
C THR A 115 0.53 11.12 -6.59
N VAL A 116 0.45 11.81 -5.45
CA VAL A 116 0.91 13.19 -5.24
C VAL A 116 1.62 13.26 -3.90
N HIS A 117 2.27 14.39 -3.59
CA HIS A 117 2.91 14.58 -2.29
C HIS A 117 1.84 14.90 -1.24
N ASN A 118 1.60 13.95 -0.34
CA ASN A 118 0.59 14.03 0.72
C ASN A 118 1.26 14.29 2.08
N ALA A 119 1.92 15.43 2.23
CA ALA A 119 2.69 15.76 3.43
C ALA A 119 1.84 15.77 4.72
N TYR A 120 0.55 16.06 4.61
CA TYR A 120 -0.36 16.04 5.76
C TYR A 120 -0.60 14.63 6.33
N LEU A 121 -0.20 13.58 5.62
CA LEU A 121 -0.28 12.19 6.09
C LEU A 121 0.97 11.75 6.85
N ASP A 122 2.03 12.57 6.89
CA ASP A 122 3.28 12.22 7.53
C ASP A 122 3.09 12.09 9.05
N TRP A 123 3.64 11.03 9.64
CA TRP A 123 3.48 10.78 11.07
C TRP A 123 4.15 11.85 11.93
N PHE A 124 5.14 12.55 11.38
CA PHE A 124 5.88 13.62 12.06
C PHE A 124 5.28 15.02 11.81
N THR A 125 4.18 15.11 11.07
CA THR A 125 3.44 16.35 10.84
C THR A 125 2.33 16.47 11.87
N PRO A 126 2.04 17.66 12.42
CA PRO A 126 0.92 17.83 13.35
C PRO A 126 -0.42 17.42 12.70
N GLY A 127 -1.22 16.63 13.41
CA GLY A 127 -2.51 16.14 12.92
C GLY A 127 -2.79 14.73 13.38
N ALA A 128 -3.98 14.24 13.02
CA ALA A 128 -4.43 12.89 13.42
C ALA A 128 -3.97 11.80 12.47
N SER A 129 -3.68 12.13 11.21
CA SER A 129 -3.25 11.17 10.20
C SER A 129 -1.76 10.85 10.39
N LYS A 130 -1.44 9.56 10.56
CA LYS A 130 -0.07 9.09 10.78
C LYS A 130 0.13 7.82 9.95
N HIS A 131 0.68 8.01 8.74
CA HIS A 131 0.88 6.90 7.80
C HIS A 131 2.38 6.74 7.50
N PRO A 132 3.06 5.79 8.15
CA PRO A 132 4.49 5.59 7.91
C PRO A 132 4.74 5.02 6.52
N VAL A 133 5.77 5.56 5.86
CA VAL A 133 6.23 5.14 4.54
C VAL A 133 7.20 3.98 4.70
N PHE A 134 6.97 2.88 3.98
CA PHE A 134 7.83 1.69 4.04
C PHE A 134 8.42 1.28 2.70
N GLY A 135 8.20 2.03 1.64
CA GLY A 135 8.75 1.73 0.32
C GLY A 135 8.53 2.83 -0.70
N LYS A 136 9.11 2.64 -1.89
CA LYS A 136 9.00 3.60 -3.00
C LYS A 136 9.03 2.88 -4.33
N ILE A 137 8.20 3.34 -5.28
CA ILE A 137 8.20 2.84 -6.66
C ILE A 137 9.53 3.21 -7.32
N ILE A 138 10.20 2.21 -7.91
CA ILE A 138 11.46 2.38 -8.64
C ILE A 138 11.29 2.16 -10.15
N SER A 139 10.23 1.48 -10.58
CA SER A 139 9.88 1.35 -12.00
C SER A 139 8.39 1.10 -12.16
N GLY A 140 7.83 1.49 -13.31
CA GLY A 140 6.42 1.27 -13.60
C GLY A 140 5.49 2.32 -13.03
N MET A 141 5.96 3.53 -12.74
CA MET A 141 5.09 4.60 -12.25
C MET A 141 3.98 4.96 -13.23
N ASP A 142 4.22 4.73 -14.53
CA ASP A 142 3.18 4.89 -15.58
C ASP A 142 1.99 3.94 -15.34
N VAL A 143 2.24 2.72 -14.86
CA VAL A 143 1.17 1.78 -14.50
C VAL A 143 0.40 2.28 -13.28
N VAL A 144 1.09 2.80 -12.27
CA VAL A 144 0.45 3.40 -11.10
C VAL A 144 -0.46 4.56 -11.52
N LYS A 145 -0.01 5.39 -12.47
CA LYS A 145 -0.81 6.48 -13.02
C LYS A 145 -2.03 5.99 -13.79
N LYS A 146 -1.92 4.88 -14.52
CA LYS A 146 -3.08 4.26 -15.18
C LYS A 146 -4.13 3.82 -14.17
N ILE A 147 -3.70 3.22 -13.07
CA ILE A 147 -4.59 2.80 -11.99
C ILE A 147 -5.27 4.02 -11.37
N GLU A 148 -4.50 5.06 -11.08
CA GLU A 148 -4.98 6.30 -10.47
C GLU A 148 -6.09 6.96 -11.32
N THR A 149 -5.98 6.92 -12.63
CA THR A 149 -6.90 7.61 -13.55
C THR A 149 -8.04 6.74 -14.03
N THR A 150 -8.18 5.51 -13.52
CA THR A 150 -9.31 4.64 -13.88
C THR A 150 -10.64 5.27 -13.42
N PRO A 151 -11.71 5.14 -14.20
CA PRO A 151 -13.03 5.59 -13.76
C PRO A 151 -13.47 4.87 -12.49
N THR A 152 -14.03 5.61 -11.54
CA THR A 152 -14.49 5.08 -10.25
C THR A 152 -15.99 5.29 -10.06
N ALA A 153 -16.59 4.41 -9.25
CA ALA A 153 -17.98 4.49 -8.82
C ALA A 153 -18.05 5.05 -7.40
N ALA A 154 -19.25 5.06 -6.79
CA ALA A 154 -19.46 5.48 -5.42
C ALA A 154 -18.51 4.71 -4.48
N GLY A 155 -17.93 5.42 -3.50
CA GLY A 155 -16.95 4.86 -2.57
C GLY A 155 -15.55 4.75 -3.16
N ASP A 156 -15.28 5.43 -4.28
CA ASP A 156 -13.97 5.47 -4.94
C ASP A 156 -13.48 4.08 -5.42
N ARG A 157 -14.43 3.22 -5.70
CA ARG A 157 -14.15 1.87 -6.23
C ARG A 157 -13.97 1.94 -7.75
N PRO A 158 -12.92 1.33 -8.32
CA PRO A 158 -12.78 1.25 -9.79
C PRO A 158 -14.01 0.60 -10.43
N LYS A 159 -14.55 1.23 -11.49
CA LYS A 159 -15.68 0.67 -12.24
C LYS A 159 -15.31 -0.63 -12.93
N THR A 160 -14.11 -0.68 -13.50
CA THR A 160 -13.52 -1.92 -14.03
C THR A 160 -12.56 -2.44 -12.97
N PRO A 161 -12.78 -3.63 -12.41
CA PRO A 161 -11.90 -4.17 -11.38
C PRO A 161 -10.45 -4.24 -11.83
N ILE A 162 -9.54 -3.82 -10.95
CA ILE A 162 -8.10 -3.87 -11.19
C ILE A 162 -7.51 -4.93 -10.26
N LYS A 163 -7.12 -6.06 -10.85
CA LYS A 163 -6.66 -7.23 -10.11
C LYS A 163 -5.17 -7.23 -9.93
N MET A 164 -4.72 -7.60 -8.73
CA MET A 164 -3.35 -7.93 -8.43
C MET A 164 -3.14 -9.41 -8.69
N ASN A 165 -2.47 -9.75 -9.80
CA ASN A 165 -2.24 -11.14 -10.15
C ASN A 165 -1.23 -11.80 -9.22
N LYS A 166 -0.14 -11.07 -8.90
CA LYS A 166 0.94 -11.60 -8.07
C LYS A 166 1.78 -10.48 -7.49
N VAL A 167 2.27 -10.69 -6.26
CA VAL A 167 3.31 -9.86 -5.63
C VAL A 167 4.50 -10.76 -5.32
N THR A 168 5.67 -10.42 -5.83
CA THR A 168 6.91 -11.20 -5.66
C THR A 168 7.94 -10.36 -4.93
N ILE A 169 8.62 -10.95 -3.94
CA ILE A 169 9.68 -10.29 -3.19
C ILE A 169 11.03 -10.88 -3.61
N ASP A 170 11.97 -10.02 -3.98
CA ASP A 170 13.33 -10.38 -4.33
C ASP A 170 14.34 -9.70 -3.38
N GLY A 171 15.45 -10.37 -3.10
CA GLY A 171 16.54 -9.80 -2.30
C GLY A 171 16.33 -9.95 -0.78
N VAL A 172 15.57 -10.93 -0.36
CA VAL A 172 15.35 -11.22 1.07
C VAL A 172 16.20 -12.42 1.50
#